data_b9d4df332d8a8bb69874175b61dc6d62
#
_entry.id   b9d4df332d8a8bb69874175b61dc6d62
#
_cell.length_a   1.000
_cell.length_b   1.000
_cell.length_c   1.000
_cell.angle_alpha   90.00
_cell.angle_beta   90.00
_cell.angle_gamma   90.00
#
_symmetry.space_group_name_H-M   'P 1'
#
loop_
_entity.id
_entity.type
_entity.pdbx_description
1 polymer ?
#
loop_
_entity_poly.entity_id
_entity_poly.type
_entity_poly.pdbx_seq_one_letter_code
_entity_poly.pdbx_strand_id
1 'polypeptide(L)'
;MDRKYACYCGLTCENCAVKVKVEPAARALYDEMKKAGFAEVIAFIPGGDGFWPFLKGMAENGMCISCKDMGGDPGCAIRLCAQGKDVEMCAFCEEYPCEKLAAFLGKYPGVDRDNALLRNSGWDAWAALQDGRKANGFTYQDNQ
;
A
#
# COMPACT_ATOMS: atom_id res chain seq x y z
N MET A 1 3.97 -11.76 -8.24
CA MET A 1 3.58 -11.00 -7.02
C MET A 1 3.23 -11.94 -5.87
N ASP A 2 3.65 -11.62 -4.63
CA ASP A 2 3.28 -12.39 -3.43
C ASP A 2 1.87 -12.01 -2.94
N ARG A 3 1.03 -13.01 -2.64
CA ARG A 3 -0.37 -12.83 -2.18
C ARG A 3 -0.51 -12.00 -0.91
N LYS A 4 0.51 -11.96 -0.04
CA LYS A 4 0.49 -11.14 1.18
C LYS A 4 0.36 -9.64 0.89
N TYR A 5 0.79 -9.18 -0.29
CA TYR A 5 0.68 -7.79 -0.71
C TYR A 5 -0.65 -7.45 -1.40
N ALA A 6 -1.47 -8.45 -1.72
CA ALA A 6 -2.84 -8.23 -2.19
C ALA A 6 -3.74 -7.81 -1.03
N CYS A 7 -4.33 -6.62 -1.12
CA CYS A 7 -5.25 -6.11 -0.12
C CYS A 7 -6.63 -6.77 -0.27
N TYR A 8 -7.38 -6.84 0.83
CA TYR A 8 -8.75 -7.38 0.80
C TYR A 8 -9.67 -6.67 -0.21
N CYS A 9 -9.50 -5.36 -0.42
CA CYS A 9 -10.32 -4.57 -1.35
C CYS A 9 -9.96 -4.76 -2.83
N GLY A 10 -8.83 -5.38 -3.16
CA GLY A 10 -8.34 -5.55 -4.53
C GLY A 10 -7.19 -4.64 -4.93
N LEU A 11 -6.76 -3.71 -4.04
CA LEU A 11 -5.47 -3.02 -4.23
C LEU A 11 -4.31 -3.99 -4.01
N THR A 12 -3.11 -3.59 -4.45
CA THR A 12 -1.87 -4.20 -3.96
C THR A 12 -1.01 -3.17 -3.27
N CYS A 13 -0.39 -3.56 -2.15
CA CYS A 13 0.56 -2.71 -1.45
C CYS A 13 1.76 -2.33 -2.33
N GLU A 14 2.14 -3.17 -3.29
CA GLU A 14 3.26 -2.93 -4.18
C GLU A 14 3.03 -1.80 -5.21
N ASN A 15 1.77 -1.41 -5.45
CA ASN A 15 1.38 -0.28 -6.29
C ASN A 15 0.84 0.91 -5.46
N CYS A 16 1.05 0.89 -4.15
CA CYS A 16 0.72 2.00 -3.26
C CYS A 16 1.80 3.09 -3.34
N ALA A 17 1.39 4.37 -3.41
CA ALA A 17 2.32 5.50 -3.46
C ALA A 17 3.30 5.52 -2.26
N VAL A 18 2.89 5.03 -1.10
CA VAL A 18 3.79 4.89 0.05
C VAL A 18 5.00 4.02 -0.30
N LYS A 19 4.76 2.84 -0.88
CA LYS A 19 5.82 1.91 -1.29
C LYS A 19 6.62 2.38 -2.50
N VAL A 20 5.93 2.94 -3.51
CA VAL A 20 6.54 3.27 -4.79
C VAL A 20 7.27 4.62 -4.77
N LYS A 21 6.79 5.59 -3.97
CA LYS A 21 7.30 6.97 -3.97
C LYS A 21 7.84 7.42 -2.62
N VAL A 22 7.07 7.23 -1.54
CA VAL A 22 7.41 7.83 -0.23
C VAL A 22 8.60 7.13 0.41
N GLU A 23 8.61 5.81 0.47
CA GLU A 23 9.73 5.06 1.07
C GLU A 23 11.06 5.28 0.33
N PRO A 24 11.14 5.23 -1.01
CA PRO A 24 12.35 5.57 -1.73
C PRO A 24 12.82 7.02 -1.50
N ALA A 25 11.89 7.99 -1.46
CA ALA A 25 12.21 9.38 -1.18
C ALA A 25 12.73 9.58 0.25
N ALA A 26 12.12 8.91 1.23
CA ALA A 26 12.58 8.95 2.62
C ALA A 26 13.99 8.36 2.75
N ARG A 27 14.28 7.25 2.06
CA ARG A 27 15.61 6.64 2.02
C ARG A 27 16.63 7.59 1.40
N ALA A 28 16.33 8.17 0.25
CA ALA A 28 17.21 9.11 -0.42
C ALA A 28 17.50 10.34 0.46
N LEU A 29 16.48 10.91 1.11
CA LEU A 29 16.64 12.03 2.03
C LEU A 29 17.48 11.65 3.25
N TYR A 30 17.23 10.51 3.85
CA TYR A 30 17.99 10.00 5.00
C TYR A 30 19.48 9.84 4.65
N ASP A 31 19.78 9.22 3.49
CA ASP A 31 21.15 8.99 3.05
C ASP A 31 21.90 10.31 2.79
N GLU A 32 21.27 11.29 2.15
CA GLU A 32 21.87 12.61 1.91
C GLU A 32 22.10 13.38 3.22
N MET A 33 21.11 13.39 4.11
CA MET A 33 21.27 14.04 5.42
C MET A 33 22.36 13.38 6.25
N LYS A 34 22.47 12.05 6.22
CA LYS A 34 23.53 11.30 6.91
C LYS A 34 24.92 11.66 6.36
N LYS A 35 25.07 11.70 5.03
CA LYS A 35 26.33 12.14 4.39
C LYS A 35 26.72 13.59 4.75
N ALA A 36 25.75 14.45 4.91
CA ALA A 36 25.92 15.85 5.28
C ALA A 36 26.17 16.07 6.79
N GLY A 37 26.25 15.00 7.61
CA GLY A 37 26.54 15.10 9.05
C GLY A 37 25.35 15.56 9.88
N PHE A 38 24.10 15.43 9.38
CA PHE A 38 22.92 15.87 10.13
C PHE A 38 22.70 15.05 11.41
N ALA A 39 23.21 13.83 11.48
CA ALA A 39 23.07 13.00 12.68
C ALA A 39 23.67 13.65 13.95
N GLU A 40 24.72 14.45 13.79
CA GLU A 40 25.42 15.13 14.88
C GLU A 40 24.76 16.45 15.30
N VAL A 41 24.03 17.09 14.39
CA VAL A 41 23.49 18.45 14.62
C VAL A 41 21.97 18.49 14.73
N ILE A 42 21.28 17.43 14.35
CA ILE A 42 19.83 17.40 14.24
C ILE A 42 19.12 17.68 15.58
N ALA A 43 19.73 17.27 16.69
CA ALA A 43 19.20 17.51 18.06
C ALA A 43 19.15 19.00 18.44
N PHE A 44 19.95 19.86 17.75
CA PHE A 44 19.96 21.31 17.96
C PHE A 44 18.96 22.04 17.07
N ILE A 45 18.31 21.33 16.14
CA ILE A 45 17.29 21.87 15.24
C ILE A 45 15.91 21.63 15.87
N PRO A 46 15.06 22.67 15.99
CA PRO A 46 13.72 22.49 16.56
C PRO A 46 12.94 21.36 15.86
N GLY A 47 12.48 20.38 16.64
CA GLY A 47 11.78 19.18 16.14
C GLY A 47 12.67 18.08 15.55
N GLY A 48 13.98 18.26 15.54
CA GLY A 48 14.93 17.30 14.97
C GLY A 48 15.00 15.99 15.75
N ASP A 49 14.81 16.06 17.06
CA ASP A 49 14.78 14.91 17.97
C ASP A 49 13.67 13.89 17.62
N GLY A 50 12.52 14.38 17.16
CA GLY A 50 11.44 13.52 16.68
C GLY A 50 11.59 13.14 15.19
N PHE A 51 12.05 14.10 14.38
CA PHE A 51 12.17 13.92 12.93
C PHE A 51 13.19 12.85 12.54
N TRP A 52 14.39 12.89 13.13
CA TRP A 52 15.50 12.02 12.74
C TRP A 52 15.20 10.53 12.95
N PRO A 53 14.74 10.07 14.14
CA PRO A 53 14.39 8.66 14.32
C PRO A 53 13.20 8.25 13.46
N PHE A 54 12.23 9.16 13.19
CA PHE A 54 11.12 8.88 12.30
C PHE A 54 11.59 8.68 10.85
N LEU A 55 12.42 9.59 10.31
CA LEU A 55 12.98 9.47 8.97
C LEU A 55 13.84 8.21 8.84
N LYS A 56 14.68 7.92 9.84
CA LYS A 56 15.48 6.69 9.90
C LYS A 56 14.58 5.45 9.86
N GLY A 57 13.53 5.42 10.66
CA GLY A 57 12.56 4.32 10.68
C GLY A 57 11.92 4.08 9.32
N MET A 58 11.49 5.14 8.63
CA MET A 58 10.95 5.04 7.26
C MET A 58 11.97 4.52 6.26
N ALA A 59 13.22 5.01 6.34
CA ALA A 59 14.29 4.64 5.42
C ALA A 59 14.72 3.18 5.57
N GLU A 60 14.81 2.68 6.80
CA GLU A 60 15.33 1.35 7.12
C GLU A 60 14.24 0.26 7.10
N ASN A 61 13.06 0.56 7.61
CA ASN A 61 11.99 -0.43 7.84
C ASN A 61 10.76 -0.22 6.93
N GLY A 62 10.70 0.90 6.21
CA GLY A 62 9.50 1.34 5.50
C GLY A 62 8.44 1.94 6.42
N MET A 63 7.37 2.48 5.81
CA MET A 63 6.28 3.15 6.55
C MET A 63 5.11 2.22 6.85
N CYS A 64 4.92 1.21 6.02
CA CYS A 64 3.70 0.42 6.05
C CYS A 64 4.01 -1.08 5.87
N ILE A 65 3.53 -1.87 6.81
CA ILE A 65 3.40 -3.31 6.65
C ILE A 65 2.19 -3.62 5.76
N SER A 66 2.04 -4.86 5.28
CA SER A 66 0.96 -5.20 4.35
C SER A 66 -0.43 -5.03 4.96
N CYS A 67 -1.44 -4.86 4.11
CA CYS A 67 -2.84 -4.83 4.55
C CYS A 67 -3.22 -6.09 5.34
N LYS A 68 -2.68 -7.24 4.97
CA LYS A 68 -2.93 -8.52 5.64
C LYS A 68 -2.21 -8.63 6.99
N ASP A 69 -1.11 -7.89 7.16
CA ASP A 69 -0.38 -7.76 8.43
C ASP A 69 -0.82 -6.52 9.24
N MET A 70 -2.07 -6.09 9.05
CA MET A 70 -2.69 -4.94 9.74
C MET A 70 -2.13 -3.57 9.36
N GLY A 71 -1.42 -3.45 8.23
CA GLY A 71 -0.98 -2.16 7.70
C GLY A 71 -2.12 -1.27 7.21
N GLY A 72 -1.85 0.03 7.10
CA GLY A 72 -2.84 1.03 6.74
C GLY A 72 -3.78 1.37 7.89
N ASP A 73 -5.03 1.73 7.57
CA ASP A 73 -6.05 2.06 8.59
C ASP A 73 -6.41 0.85 9.46
N PRO A 74 -6.16 0.87 10.78
CA PRO A 74 -6.52 -0.23 11.67
C PRO A 74 -8.02 -0.49 11.74
N GLY A 75 -8.85 0.54 11.52
CA GLY A 75 -10.32 0.48 11.52
C GLY A 75 -10.94 0.17 10.15
N CYS A 76 -10.16 -0.25 9.15
CA CYS A 76 -10.67 -0.50 7.79
C CYS A 76 -11.84 -1.48 7.76
N ALA A 77 -13.05 -0.96 7.50
CA ALA A 77 -14.29 -1.74 7.50
C ALA A 77 -14.29 -2.86 6.44
N ILE A 78 -13.58 -2.65 5.32
CA ILE A 78 -13.45 -3.66 4.25
C ILE A 78 -12.63 -4.84 4.76
N ARG A 79 -11.46 -4.58 5.39
CA ARG A 79 -10.62 -5.62 5.96
C ARG A 79 -11.34 -6.40 7.05
N LEU A 80 -11.95 -5.70 8.02
CA LEU A 80 -12.69 -6.33 9.12
C LEU A 80 -13.84 -7.19 8.59
N CYS A 81 -14.54 -6.75 7.56
CA CYS A 81 -15.61 -7.52 6.93
C CYS A 81 -15.07 -8.78 6.24
N ALA A 82 -13.99 -8.65 5.46
CA ALA A 82 -13.38 -9.77 4.75
C ALA A 82 -12.83 -10.83 5.72
N GLN A 83 -12.17 -10.39 6.79
CA GLN A 83 -11.70 -11.27 7.87
C GLN A 83 -12.85 -11.99 8.58
N GLY A 84 -13.94 -11.28 8.90
CA GLY A 84 -15.12 -11.87 9.53
C GLY A 84 -15.86 -12.89 8.65
N LYS A 85 -15.65 -12.82 7.32
CA LYS A 85 -16.22 -13.79 6.35
C LYS A 85 -15.21 -14.85 5.89
N ASP A 86 -13.98 -14.81 6.40
CA ASP A 86 -12.89 -15.69 6.00
C ASP A 86 -12.64 -15.71 4.49
N VAL A 87 -12.73 -14.51 3.84
CA VAL A 87 -12.43 -14.37 2.42
C VAL A 87 -11.06 -13.73 2.21
N GLU A 88 -10.27 -14.31 1.32
CA GLU A 88 -8.92 -13.83 1.02
C GLU A 88 -8.93 -12.42 0.41
N MET A 89 -9.88 -12.16 -0.47
CA MET A 89 -10.11 -10.85 -1.11
C MET A 89 -11.62 -10.67 -1.37
N CYS A 90 -12.10 -9.42 -1.33
CA CYS A 90 -13.50 -9.10 -1.61
C CYS A 90 -13.97 -9.60 -2.98
N ALA A 91 -13.07 -9.67 -3.96
CA ALA A 91 -13.35 -10.24 -5.28
C ALA A 91 -13.88 -11.69 -5.20
N PHE A 92 -13.52 -12.46 -4.19
CA PHE A 92 -13.99 -13.84 -3.98
C PHE A 92 -15.23 -13.94 -3.08
N CYS A 93 -15.71 -12.81 -2.55
CA CYS A 93 -16.91 -12.78 -1.73
C CYS A 93 -18.17 -13.01 -2.59
N GLU A 94 -19.11 -13.81 -2.10
CA GLU A 94 -20.38 -14.06 -2.78
C GLU A 94 -21.24 -12.78 -2.93
N GLU A 95 -21.09 -11.83 -1.99
CA GLU A 95 -21.78 -10.54 -2.01
C GLU A 95 -21.09 -9.46 -2.86
N TYR A 96 -20.04 -9.81 -3.62
CA TYR A 96 -19.33 -8.83 -4.46
C TYR A 96 -20.13 -8.42 -5.70
N PRO A 97 -20.18 -7.09 -6.03
CA PRO A 97 -19.76 -5.95 -5.23
C PRO A 97 -20.80 -5.63 -4.15
N CYS A 98 -20.33 -5.37 -2.91
CA CYS A 98 -21.23 -5.04 -1.80
C CYS A 98 -21.21 -3.54 -1.47
N GLU A 99 -22.22 -3.09 -0.71
CA GLU A 99 -22.37 -1.69 -0.32
C GLU A 99 -21.12 -1.13 0.41
N LYS A 100 -20.50 -1.94 1.29
CA LYS A 100 -19.28 -1.54 2.00
C LYS A 100 -18.09 -1.24 1.08
N LEU A 101 -18.04 -1.91 -0.08
CA LEU A 101 -17.00 -1.73 -1.07
C LEU A 101 -17.33 -0.61 -2.08
N ALA A 102 -18.59 -0.27 -2.27
CA ALA A 102 -19.04 0.63 -3.33
C ALA A 102 -18.38 2.01 -3.27
N ALA A 103 -18.30 2.64 -2.09
CA ALA A 103 -17.68 3.94 -1.92
C ALA A 103 -16.15 3.89 -2.25
N PHE A 104 -15.50 2.78 -1.90
CA PHE A 104 -14.10 2.55 -2.23
C PHE A 104 -13.88 2.36 -3.73
N LEU A 105 -14.71 1.58 -4.40
CA LEU A 105 -14.66 1.37 -5.85
C LEU A 105 -14.93 2.67 -6.62
N GLY A 106 -15.81 3.52 -6.12
CA GLY A 106 -16.04 4.86 -6.68
C GLY A 106 -14.79 5.74 -6.62
N LYS A 107 -13.99 5.63 -5.56
CA LYS A 107 -12.71 6.34 -5.44
C LYS A 107 -11.60 5.72 -6.30
N TYR A 108 -11.64 4.41 -6.52
CA TYR A 108 -10.64 3.65 -7.28
C TYR A 108 -11.29 2.82 -8.37
N PRO A 109 -11.83 3.43 -9.44
CA PRO A 109 -12.61 2.71 -10.46
C PRO A 109 -11.80 1.64 -11.20
N GLY A 110 -10.47 1.79 -11.27
CA GLY A 110 -9.58 0.77 -11.83
C GLY A 110 -9.59 -0.54 -11.04
N VAL A 111 -9.85 -0.49 -9.73
CA VAL A 111 -9.86 -1.67 -8.87
C VAL A 111 -11.05 -2.57 -9.16
N ASP A 112 -12.20 -2.01 -9.55
CA ASP A 112 -13.36 -2.81 -9.94
C ASP A 112 -13.04 -3.68 -11.18
N ARG A 113 -12.41 -3.09 -12.19
CA ARG A 113 -11.93 -3.82 -13.39
C ARG A 113 -10.90 -4.90 -13.03
N ASP A 114 -9.98 -4.59 -12.11
CA ASP A 114 -8.97 -5.53 -11.64
C ASP A 114 -9.60 -6.70 -10.88
N ASN A 115 -10.58 -6.42 -10.04
CA ASN A 115 -11.35 -7.44 -9.33
C ASN A 115 -12.17 -8.30 -10.30
N ALA A 116 -12.73 -7.72 -11.35
CA ALA A 116 -13.41 -8.47 -12.40
C ALA A 116 -12.43 -9.41 -13.15
N LEU A 117 -11.23 -8.92 -13.47
CA LEU A 117 -10.18 -9.76 -14.05
C LEU A 117 -9.82 -10.93 -13.11
N LEU A 118 -9.65 -10.67 -11.81
CA LEU A 118 -9.36 -11.68 -10.81
C LEU A 118 -10.45 -12.77 -10.75
N ARG A 119 -11.72 -12.37 -10.78
CA ARG A 119 -12.87 -13.29 -10.77
C ARG A 119 -12.95 -14.14 -12.03
N ASN A 120 -12.70 -13.55 -13.20
CA ASN A 120 -12.91 -14.19 -14.49
C ASN A 120 -11.70 -14.99 -14.98
N SER A 121 -10.49 -14.53 -14.66
CA SER A 121 -9.24 -15.09 -15.21
C SER A 121 -8.27 -15.60 -14.12
N GLY A 122 -8.62 -15.45 -12.86
CA GLY A 122 -7.87 -15.97 -11.74
C GLY A 122 -6.66 -15.13 -11.33
N TRP A 123 -5.95 -15.66 -10.33
CA TRP A 123 -4.85 -15.00 -9.65
C TRP A 123 -3.70 -14.64 -10.60
N ASP A 124 -3.29 -15.56 -11.47
CA ASP A 124 -2.08 -15.36 -12.29
C ASP A 124 -2.24 -14.20 -13.28
N ALA A 125 -3.42 -14.07 -13.89
CA ALA A 125 -3.73 -12.95 -14.78
C ALA A 125 -3.75 -11.61 -14.03
N TRP A 126 -4.37 -11.59 -12.85
CA TRP A 126 -4.39 -10.39 -12.01
C TRP A 126 -2.99 -10.02 -11.51
N ALA A 127 -2.20 -10.98 -11.03
CA ALA A 127 -0.84 -10.76 -10.57
C ALA A 127 0.06 -10.23 -11.69
N ALA A 128 -0.03 -10.78 -12.90
CA ALA A 128 0.73 -10.31 -14.07
C ALA A 128 0.38 -8.86 -14.41
N LEU A 129 -0.89 -8.46 -14.35
CA LEU A 129 -1.30 -7.07 -14.52
C LEU A 129 -0.65 -6.15 -13.47
N GLN A 130 -0.68 -6.55 -12.19
CA GLN A 130 -0.13 -5.73 -11.11
C GLN A 130 1.40 -5.64 -11.18
N ASP A 131 2.08 -6.72 -11.54
CA ASP A 131 3.54 -6.73 -11.76
C ASP A 131 3.94 -5.83 -12.95
N GLY A 132 3.18 -5.84 -14.03
CA GLY A 132 3.36 -4.93 -15.16
C GLY A 132 3.18 -3.46 -14.77
N ARG A 133 2.18 -3.15 -13.95
CA ARG A 133 1.95 -1.79 -13.41
C ARG A 133 3.12 -1.35 -12.53
N LYS A 134 3.59 -2.21 -11.63
CA LYS A 134 4.75 -1.95 -10.77
C LYS A 134 5.99 -1.63 -11.61
N ALA A 135 6.27 -2.42 -12.63
CA ALA A 135 7.41 -2.21 -13.53
C ALA A 135 7.36 -0.86 -14.26
N ASN A 136 6.15 -0.34 -14.50
CA ASN A 136 5.92 0.96 -15.14
C ASN A 136 5.73 2.12 -14.15
N GLY A 137 6.01 1.92 -12.86
CA GLY A 137 5.91 2.96 -11.83
C GLY A 137 4.48 3.44 -11.52
N PHE A 138 3.48 2.64 -11.88
CA PHE A 138 2.08 2.94 -11.60
C PHE A 138 1.82 3.05 -10.08
N THR A 139 1.03 4.04 -9.70
CA THR A 139 0.41 4.09 -8.38
C THR A 139 -1.10 4.36 -8.49
N TYR A 140 -1.86 3.79 -7.57
CA TYR A 140 -3.31 4.04 -7.54
C TYR A 140 -3.64 5.53 -7.31
N GLN A 141 -2.79 6.26 -6.59
CA GLN A 141 -3.01 7.66 -6.26
C GLN A 141 -2.85 8.59 -7.48
N ASP A 142 -2.07 8.20 -8.47
CA ASP A 142 -1.93 8.96 -9.72
C ASP A 142 -3.08 8.71 -10.70
N ASN A 143 -3.95 7.74 -10.42
CA ASN A 143 -4.99 7.24 -11.33
C ASN A 143 -6.39 7.18 -10.66
N GLN A 144 -6.63 8.15 -9.75
CA GLN A 144 -7.95 8.36 -9.10
C GLN A 144 -8.88 9.19 -9.96
#